data_9ca695ba7ee8d1b31a98b429514ecd63
#
_entry.id   9ca695ba7ee8d1b31a98b429514ecd63
#
_cell.length_a   1.000
_cell.length_b   1.000
_cell.length_c   1.000
_cell.angle_alpha   90.00
_cell.angle_beta   90.00
_cell.angle_gamma   90.00
#
_symmetry.space_group_name_H-M   'P 1'
#
loop_
_entity.id
_entity.type
_entity.pdbx_description
1 polymer ?
#
loop_
_entity_poly.entity_id
_entity_poly.type
_entity_poly.pdbx_seq_one_letter_code
_entity_poly.pdbx_strand_id
1 'polypeptide(L)'
;MLDLAVTADISRPGVVACALYRDGQRVCDIAVEEIGAIAGRDGGIVWLGLHEPDEALLGTIQSQLGLHELMIEDANQAHQRAKLDIYDNVLFIVLRTAQLDSKGIIRYGETHLIVGKGFVVSIRHGASASYAEVRQRCERNPELLRLGESAIMYAICGGSGFLDSGIS
;
A
#
# COMPACT_ATOMS: atom_id res chain seq x y z
N MET A 1 27.83 -5.96 -6.17
CA MET A 1 27.62 -4.63 -5.57
C MET A 1 26.75 -3.82 -6.52
N LEU A 2 25.46 -3.85 -6.30
CA LEU A 2 24.54 -3.02 -7.07
C LEU A 2 24.67 -1.59 -6.55
N ASP A 3 25.08 -0.70 -7.44
CA ASP A 3 25.15 0.73 -7.16
C ASP A 3 23.72 1.26 -7.03
N LEU A 4 23.22 1.34 -5.79
CA LEU A 4 21.86 1.78 -5.47
C LEU A 4 21.74 3.32 -5.48
N ALA A 5 22.59 4.01 -6.20
CA ALA A 5 22.58 5.46 -6.33
C ALA A 5 21.68 5.97 -7.47
N VAL A 6 20.82 5.11 -8.02
CA VAL A 6 19.79 5.58 -8.95
C VAL A 6 18.59 6.01 -8.12
N THR A 7 18.40 7.32 -8.00
CA THR A 7 17.11 7.87 -7.55
C THR A 7 16.04 7.33 -8.49
N ALA A 8 15.32 6.32 -8.03
CA ALA A 8 14.24 5.73 -8.80
C ALA A 8 13.24 6.83 -9.15
N ASP A 9 12.90 6.94 -10.43
CA ASP A 9 11.88 7.87 -10.86
C ASP A 9 10.51 7.35 -10.40
N ILE A 10 10.06 7.86 -9.24
CA ILE A 10 8.73 7.57 -8.68
C ILE A 10 7.66 8.53 -9.21
N SER A 11 7.99 9.33 -10.23
CA SER A 11 7.10 10.37 -10.75
C SER A 11 5.94 9.84 -11.59
N ARG A 12 5.79 8.52 -11.72
CA ARG A 12 4.68 7.91 -12.46
C ARG A 12 3.33 8.30 -11.85
N PRO A 13 2.36 8.82 -12.66
CA PRO A 13 1.04 9.17 -12.17
C PRO A 13 0.35 8.01 -11.45
N GLY A 14 -0.24 8.29 -10.30
CA GLY A 14 -0.89 7.28 -9.45
C GLY A 14 0.03 6.66 -8.41
N VAL A 15 1.35 6.77 -8.54
CA VAL A 15 2.30 6.31 -7.52
C VAL A 15 2.54 7.43 -6.51
N VAL A 16 2.18 7.17 -5.25
CA VAL A 16 2.41 8.11 -4.14
C VAL A 16 3.75 7.86 -3.48
N ALA A 17 4.09 6.60 -3.26
CA ALA A 17 5.35 6.18 -2.67
C ALA A 17 5.64 4.73 -3.03
N CYS A 18 6.91 4.40 -3.21
CA CYS A 18 7.37 3.04 -3.42
C CYS A 18 8.73 2.89 -2.76
N ALA A 19 8.79 2.19 -1.63
CA ALA A 19 9.99 2.11 -0.83
C ALA A 19 10.31 0.67 -0.42
N LEU A 20 11.60 0.39 -0.34
CA LEU A 20 12.12 -0.88 0.16
C LEU A 20 12.52 -0.74 1.63
N TYR A 21 12.12 -1.71 2.42
CA TYR A 21 12.47 -1.83 3.85
C TYR A 21 13.21 -3.15 4.09
N ARG A 22 14.24 -3.11 4.90
CA ARG A 22 14.95 -4.29 5.39
C ARG A 22 15.30 -4.10 6.85
N ASP A 23 15.14 -5.16 7.61
CA ASP A 23 15.50 -5.19 9.04
C ASP A 23 14.91 -4.01 9.82
N GLY A 24 13.68 -3.65 9.50
CA GLY A 24 12.95 -2.58 10.16
C GLY A 24 13.34 -1.17 9.73
N GLN A 25 14.13 -1.01 8.66
CA GLN A 25 14.60 0.28 8.20
C GLN A 25 14.32 0.50 6.73
N ARG A 26 14.01 1.75 6.38
CA ARG A 26 13.90 2.17 4.98
C ARG A 26 15.28 2.15 4.33
N VAL A 27 15.39 1.45 3.22
CA VAL A 27 16.63 1.33 2.46
C VAL A 27 16.70 2.37 1.35
N CYS A 28 15.68 2.39 0.46
CA CYS A 28 15.65 3.30 -0.69
C CYS A 28 14.25 3.32 -1.31
N ASP A 29 14.03 4.30 -2.17
CA ASP A 29 12.90 4.29 -3.09
C ASP A 29 13.23 3.38 -4.28
N ILE A 30 12.23 2.71 -4.82
CA ILE A 30 12.38 1.83 -5.98
C ILE A 30 11.33 2.16 -7.04
N ALA A 31 11.65 1.87 -8.29
CA ALA A 31 10.68 1.99 -9.37
C ALA A 31 9.68 0.83 -9.34
N VAL A 32 8.45 1.07 -9.77
CA VAL A 32 7.40 0.04 -9.81
C VAL A 32 7.82 -1.16 -10.66
N GLU A 33 8.56 -0.90 -11.73
CA GLU A 33 9.08 -1.93 -12.65
C GLU A 33 10.14 -2.84 -12.02
N GLU A 34 10.67 -2.49 -10.87
CA GLU A 34 11.72 -3.25 -10.17
C GLU A 34 11.19 -4.08 -9.00
N ILE A 35 9.92 -3.90 -8.64
CA ILE A 35 9.33 -4.54 -7.45
C ILE A 35 9.49 -6.06 -7.49
N GLY A 36 9.21 -6.68 -8.62
CA GLY A 36 9.24 -8.13 -8.77
C GLY A 36 10.62 -8.75 -8.54
N ALA A 37 11.68 -8.00 -8.83
CA ALA A 37 13.06 -8.45 -8.62
C ALA A 37 13.51 -8.30 -7.16
N ILE A 38 12.83 -7.49 -6.37
CA ILE A 38 13.29 -7.06 -5.03
C ILE A 38 12.40 -7.62 -3.92
N ALA A 39 11.09 -7.67 -4.13
CA ALA A 39 10.12 -8.07 -3.11
C ALA A 39 10.40 -9.50 -2.59
N GLY A 40 10.51 -9.63 -1.28
CA GLY A 40 10.74 -10.90 -0.61
C GLY A 40 12.18 -11.44 -0.69
N ARG A 41 13.08 -10.75 -1.37
CA ARG A 41 14.49 -11.15 -1.42
C ARG A 41 15.26 -10.57 -0.25
N ASP A 42 16.09 -11.39 0.38
CA ASP A 42 16.94 -10.98 1.50
C ASP A 42 16.15 -10.27 2.63
N GLY A 43 14.94 -10.73 2.89
CA GLY A 43 14.06 -10.12 3.88
C GLY A 43 13.50 -8.75 3.49
N GLY A 44 13.63 -8.36 2.22
CA GLY A 44 13.14 -7.09 1.72
C GLY A 44 11.62 -7.03 1.63
N ILE A 45 11.04 -5.93 2.09
CA ILE A 45 9.61 -5.63 1.99
C ILE A 45 9.44 -4.36 1.19
N VAL A 46 8.63 -4.44 0.14
CA VAL A 46 8.24 -3.27 -0.65
C VAL A 46 6.90 -2.76 -0.15
N TRP A 47 6.84 -1.49 0.17
CA TRP A 47 5.59 -0.80 0.49
C TRP A 47 5.27 0.20 -0.61
N LEU A 48 4.27 -0.13 -1.42
CA LEU A 48 3.79 0.67 -2.54
C LEU A 48 2.48 1.34 -2.17
N GLY A 49 2.43 2.66 -2.27
CA GLY A 49 1.22 3.46 -2.09
C GLY A 49 0.74 4.03 -3.41
N LEU A 50 -0.52 3.80 -3.74
CA LEU A 50 -1.17 4.25 -4.97
C LEU A 50 -2.40 5.11 -4.65
N HIS A 51 -2.68 6.07 -5.53
CA HIS A 51 -3.89 6.86 -5.50
C HIS A 51 -4.49 6.93 -6.91
N GLU A 52 -5.73 6.45 -7.06
CA GLU A 52 -6.44 6.41 -8.35
C GLU A 52 -5.55 5.89 -9.50
N PRO A 53 -4.95 4.70 -9.36
CA PRO A 53 -4.08 4.17 -10.41
C PRO A 53 -4.88 3.87 -11.68
N ASP A 54 -4.24 4.06 -12.83
CA ASP A 54 -4.82 3.65 -14.11
C ASP A 54 -4.62 2.14 -14.37
N GLU A 55 -5.26 1.64 -15.42
CA GLU A 55 -5.17 0.22 -15.79
C GLU A 55 -3.74 -0.20 -16.17
N ALA A 56 -2.99 0.69 -16.81
CA ALA A 56 -1.61 0.41 -17.20
C ALA A 56 -0.71 0.20 -15.98
N LEU A 57 -0.87 1.05 -14.95
CA LEU A 57 -0.14 0.92 -13.71
C LEU A 57 -0.51 -0.37 -12.96
N LEU A 58 -1.80 -0.68 -12.86
CA LEU A 58 -2.26 -1.93 -12.24
C LEU A 58 -1.75 -3.16 -13.00
N GLY A 59 -1.70 -3.10 -14.33
CA GLY A 59 -1.13 -4.17 -15.15
C GLY A 59 0.36 -4.38 -14.90
N THR A 60 1.11 -3.30 -14.73
CA THR A 60 2.53 -3.38 -14.36
C THR A 60 2.71 -4.07 -13.00
N ILE A 61 1.92 -3.68 -12.01
CA ILE A 61 1.98 -4.26 -10.66
C ILE A 61 1.59 -5.73 -10.69
N GLN A 62 0.55 -6.08 -11.44
CA GLN A 62 0.14 -7.46 -11.64
C GLN A 62 1.30 -8.32 -12.17
N SER A 63 1.98 -7.85 -13.21
CA SER A 63 3.11 -8.56 -13.80
C SER A 63 4.28 -8.67 -12.84
N GLN A 64 4.59 -7.61 -12.11
CA GLN A 64 5.73 -7.56 -11.19
C GLN A 64 5.53 -8.50 -9.98
N LEU A 65 4.32 -8.58 -9.46
CA LEU A 65 4.01 -9.35 -8.25
C LEU A 65 3.31 -10.67 -8.51
N GLY A 66 3.00 -10.99 -9.76
CA GLY A 66 2.30 -12.22 -10.11
C GLY A 66 0.90 -12.31 -9.51
N LEU A 67 0.16 -11.18 -9.50
CA LEU A 67 -1.14 -11.11 -8.86
C LEU A 67 -2.24 -11.78 -9.70
N HIS A 68 -3.21 -12.37 -9.01
CA HIS A 68 -4.36 -13.00 -9.65
C HIS A 68 -5.19 -11.96 -10.43
N GLU A 69 -5.67 -12.34 -11.60
CA GLU A 69 -6.46 -11.47 -12.48
C GLU A 69 -7.71 -10.89 -11.79
N LEU A 70 -8.44 -11.72 -11.06
CA LEU A 70 -9.64 -11.29 -10.33
C LEU A 70 -9.33 -10.25 -9.24
N MET A 71 -8.15 -10.34 -8.62
CA MET A 71 -7.71 -9.35 -7.65
C MET A 71 -7.49 -7.99 -8.29
N ILE A 72 -6.92 -7.96 -9.49
CA ILE A 72 -6.69 -6.71 -10.22
C ILE A 72 -8.00 -6.12 -10.72
N GLU A 73 -8.94 -6.94 -11.17
CA GLU A 73 -10.29 -6.47 -11.51
C GLU A 73 -10.96 -5.81 -10.30
N ASP A 74 -10.89 -6.46 -9.14
CA ASP A 74 -11.44 -5.91 -7.90
C ASP A 74 -10.73 -4.62 -7.49
N ALA A 75 -9.41 -4.56 -7.61
CA ALA A 75 -8.63 -3.39 -7.26
C ALA A 75 -8.92 -2.17 -8.15
N ASN A 76 -9.36 -2.42 -9.37
CA ASN A 76 -9.73 -1.36 -10.34
C ASN A 76 -11.16 -0.83 -10.11
N GLN A 77 -11.96 -1.49 -9.29
CA GLN A 77 -13.35 -1.10 -9.04
C GLN A 77 -13.50 -0.38 -7.70
N ALA A 78 -14.03 0.84 -7.74
CA ALA A 78 -14.47 1.56 -6.55
C ALA A 78 -15.89 1.13 -6.13
N HIS A 79 -16.35 1.59 -4.96
CA HIS A 79 -17.68 1.34 -4.39
C HIS A 79 -17.94 -0.10 -3.99
N GLN A 80 -16.91 -0.77 -3.49
CA GLN A 80 -17.05 -2.12 -2.97
C GLN A 80 -17.41 -2.11 -1.48
N ARG A 81 -17.99 -3.22 -1.01
CA ARG A 81 -18.17 -3.46 0.43
C ARG A 81 -16.84 -3.81 1.08
N ALA A 82 -16.71 -3.49 2.35
CA ALA A 82 -15.59 -3.98 3.14
C ALA A 82 -15.56 -5.51 3.09
N LYS A 83 -14.41 -6.07 2.73
CA LYS A 83 -14.23 -7.52 2.58
C LYS A 83 -12.77 -7.92 2.74
N LEU A 84 -12.58 -9.21 2.95
CA LEU A 84 -11.26 -9.84 2.95
C LEU A 84 -11.33 -11.10 2.10
N ASP A 85 -10.52 -11.15 1.05
CA ASP A 85 -10.37 -12.30 0.15
C ASP A 85 -8.92 -12.78 0.14
N ILE A 86 -8.74 -14.05 -0.19
CA ILE A 86 -7.41 -14.66 -0.33
C ILE A 86 -7.30 -15.25 -1.73
N TYR A 87 -6.28 -14.81 -2.48
CA TYR A 87 -5.93 -15.32 -3.79
C TYR A 87 -4.48 -15.80 -3.78
N ASP A 88 -4.25 -17.10 -3.97
CA ASP A 88 -2.90 -17.68 -4.05
C ASP A 88 -1.95 -17.22 -2.93
N ASN A 89 -2.40 -17.25 -1.69
CA ASN A 89 -1.68 -16.78 -0.49
C ASN A 89 -1.45 -15.25 -0.43
N VAL A 90 -2.12 -14.48 -1.26
CA VAL A 90 -2.13 -13.03 -1.21
C VAL A 90 -3.45 -12.54 -0.64
N LEU A 91 -3.40 -11.69 0.37
CA LEU A 91 -4.59 -11.10 0.98
C LEU A 91 -5.03 -9.89 0.15
N PHE A 92 -6.33 -9.80 -0.08
CA PHE A 92 -6.98 -8.62 -0.64
C PHE A 92 -8.01 -8.11 0.36
N ILE A 93 -7.82 -6.88 0.83
CA ILE A 93 -8.66 -6.28 1.86
C ILE A 93 -9.24 -4.98 1.31
N VAL A 94 -10.55 -4.82 1.40
CA VAL A 94 -11.24 -3.56 1.09
C VAL A 94 -11.66 -2.91 2.40
N LEU A 95 -11.12 -1.70 2.65
CA LEU A 95 -11.48 -0.85 3.78
C LEU A 95 -12.31 0.32 3.27
N ARG A 96 -13.42 0.60 3.96
CA ARG A 96 -14.21 1.79 3.69
C ARG A 96 -13.64 2.96 4.52
N THR A 97 -13.50 4.10 3.89
CA THR A 97 -12.99 5.32 4.55
C THR A 97 -14.03 6.42 4.51
N ALA A 98 -13.97 7.31 5.48
CA ALA A 98 -14.83 8.49 5.56
C ALA A 98 -14.00 9.70 5.99
N GLN A 99 -14.20 10.81 5.31
CA GLN A 99 -13.55 12.07 5.64
C GLN A 99 -14.60 13.19 5.72
N LEU A 100 -14.39 14.08 6.67
CA LEU A 100 -15.19 15.31 6.79
C LEU A 100 -14.49 16.39 5.94
N ASP A 101 -15.22 16.95 4.98
CA ASP A 101 -14.68 18.06 4.18
C ASP A 101 -14.77 19.39 4.93
N SER A 102 -14.20 20.45 4.35
CA SER A 102 -14.20 21.80 4.94
C SER A 102 -15.60 22.40 5.13
N LYS A 103 -16.62 21.82 4.49
CA LYS A 103 -18.03 22.25 4.60
C LYS A 103 -18.82 21.40 5.60
N GLY A 104 -18.18 20.46 6.28
CA GLY A 104 -18.84 19.55 7.21
C GLY A 104 -19.60 18.41 6.54
N ILE A 105 -19.34 18.14 5.27
CA ILE A 105 -19.94 17.02 4.52
C ILE A 105 -19.05 15.80 4.61
N ILE A 106 -19.65 14.66 4.91
CA ILE A 106 -18.93 13.38 4.94
C ILE A 106 -18.73 12.88 3.50
N ARG A 107 -17.48 12.68 3.15
CA ARG A 107 -17.06 12.07 1.88
C ARG A 107 -16.57 10.66 2.13
N TYR A 108 -17.00 9.72 1.31
CA TYR A 108 -16.62 8.31 1.41
C TYR A 108 -15.58 7.94 0.37
N GLY A 109 -14.69 7.07 0.75
CA GLY A 109 -13.69 6.49 -0.12
C GLY A 109 -13.39 5.05 0.27
N GLU A 110 -12.35 4.50 -0.34
CA GLU A 110 -11.91 3.14 -0.08
C GLU A 110 -10.39 3.08 -0.08
N THR A 111 -9.87 2.13 0.67
CA THR A 111 -8.50 1.67 0.53
C THR A 111 -8.52 0.17 0.27
N HIS A 112 -7.88 -0.24 -0.81
CA HIS A 112 -7.64 -1.64 -1.10
C HIS A 112 -6.22 -1.99 -0.69
N LEU A 113 -6.06 -3.03 0.12
CA LEU A 113 -4.75 -3.54 0.53
C LEU A 113 -4.49 -4.88 -0.15
N ILE A 114 -3.33 -5.00 -0.74
CA ILE A 114 -2.82 -6.26 -1.28
C ILE A 114 -1.57 -6.61 -0.48
N VAL A 115 -1.61 -7.72 0.25
CA VAL A 115 -0.54 -8.13 1.15
C VAL A 115 -0.08 -9.53 0.78
N GLY A 116 1.18 -9.63 0.40
CA GLY A 116 1.82 -10.89 0.07
C GLY A 116 3.22 -10.95 0.66
N LYS A 117 3.93 -12.04 0.36
CA LYS A 117 5.29 -12.21 0.86
C LYS A 117 6.23 -11.17 0.25
N GLY A 118 6.73 -10.29 1.10
CA GLY A 118 7.68 -9.25 0.71
C GLY A 118 7.05 -7.98 0.16
N PHE A 119 5.72 -7.84 0.19
CA PHE A 119 5.10 -6.60 -0.30
C PHE A 119 3.79 -6.26 0.40
N VAL A 120 3.53 -4.96 0.48
CA VAL A 120 2.22 -4.38 0.81
C VAL A 120 1.92 -3.30 -0.22
N VAL A 121 0.77 -3.41 -0.88
CA VAL A 121 0.26 -2.40 -1.80
C VAL A 121 -0.98 -1.79 -1.21
N SER A 122 -1.01 -0.47 -1.07
CA SER A 122 -2.20 0.27 -0.66
C SER A 122 -2.70 1.10 -1.84
N ILE A 123 -3.98 0.93 -2.18
CA ILE A 123 -4.63 1.64 -3.30
C ILE A 123 -5.77 2.45 -2.73
N ARG A 124 -5.70 3.77 -2.86
CA ARG A 124 -6.75 4.68 -2.39
C ARG A 124 -7.67 5.10 -3.53
N HIS A 125 -8.96 5.02 -3.28
CA HIS A 125 -10.01 5.49 -4.18
C HIS A 125 -10.92 6.48 -3.44
N GLY A 126 -11.29 7.57 -4.10
CA GLY A 126 -12.19 8.58 -3.56
C GLY A 126 -11.58 9.34 -2.39
N ALA A 127 -12.42 9.75 -1.43
CA ALA A 127 -12.02 10.52 -0.26
C ALA A 127 -11.33 9.63 0.78
N SER A 128 -10.03 9.54 0.67
CA SER A 128 -9.16 8.75 1.54
C SER A 128 -7.94 9.57 1.92
N ALA A 129 -7.62 9.61 3.21
CA ALA A 129 -6.44 10.33 3.70
C ALA A 129 -5.15 9.65 3.23
N SER A 130 -4.12 10.46 3.02
CA SER A 130 -2.78 9.93 2.74
C SER A 130 -2.27 9.10 3.90
N TYR A 131 -1.56 8.02 3.59
CA TYR A 131 -0.90 7.19 4.59
C TYR A 131 0.54 7.65 4.90
N ALA A 132 0.90 8.88 4.53
CA ALA A 132 2.24 9.42 4.80
C ALA A 132 2.57 9.43 6.30
N GLU A 133 1.61 9.82 7.15
CA GLU A 133 1.80 9.82 8.60
C GLU A 133 1.92 8.40 9.16
N VAL A 134 1.15 7.46 8.64
CA VAL A 134 1.24 6.04 9.02
C VAL A 134 2.62 5.50 8.67
N ARG A 135 3.11 5.81 7.47
CA ARG A 135 4.45 5.42 7.02
C ARG A 135 5.53 5.99 7.93
N GLN A 136 5.47 7.28 8.24
CA GLN A 136 6.43 7.92 9.14
C GLN A 136 6.43 7.29 10.52
N ARG A 137 5.25 6.96 11.04
CA ARG A 137 5.10 6.32 12.34
C ARG A 137 5.74 4.93 12.36
N CYS A 138 5.55 4.16 11.29
CA CYS A 138 6.22 2.86 11.12
C CYS A 138 7.75 3.03 11.04
N GLU A 139 8.22 4.01 10.28
CA GLU A 139 9.66 4.27 10.11
C GLU A 139 10.35 4.69 11.41
N ARG A 140 9.61 5.32 12.32
CA ARG A 140 10.10 5.67 13.67
C ARG A 140 10.12 4.47 14.64
N ASN A 141 9.55 3.36 14.24
CA ASN A 141 9.46 2.16 15.07
C ASN A 141 10.04 0.94 14.34
N PRO A 142 11.37 0.81 14.30
CA PRO A 142 12.02 -0.29 13.58
C PRO A 142 11.64 -1.68 14.09
N GLU A 143 11.36 -1.82 15.38
CA GLU A 143 10.93 -3.10 15.97
C GLU A 143 9.59 -3.55 15.42
N LEU A 144 8.67 -2.62 15.19
CA LEU A 144 7.38 -2.90 14.57
C LEU A 144 7.58 -3.33 13.09
N LEU A 145 8.38 -2.60 12.33
CA LEU A 145 8.64 -2.92 10.93
C LEU A 145 9.35 -4.26 10.74
N ARG A 146 10.14 -4.72 11.72
CA ARG A 146 10.77 -6.04 11.69
C ARG A 146 9.75 -7.18 11.71
N LEU A 147 8.54 -6.93 12.17
CA LEU A 147 7.46 -7.92 12.13
C LEU A 147 6.93 -8.18 10.71
N GLY A 148 7.35 -7.37 9.73
CA GLY A 148 7.08 -7.61 8.33
C GLY A 148 5.80 -7.00 7.81
N GLU A 149 5.24 -7.61 6.79
CA GLU A 149 4.06 -7.12 6.07
C GLU A 149 2.85 -6.94 6.98
N SER A 150 2.69 -7.83 7.95
CA SER A 150 1.56 -7.77 8.88
C SER A 150 1.58 -6.51 9.74
N ALA A 151 2.75 -6.00 10.11
CA ALA A 151 2.88 -4.76 10.86
C ALA A 151 2.42 -3.55 10.03
N ILE A 152 2.79 -3.50 8.76
CA ILE A 152 2.36 -2.44 7.84
C ILE A 152 0.85 -2.50 7.64
N MET A 153 0.32 -3.69 7.38
CA MET A 153 -1.11 -3.93 7.23
C MET A 153 -1.87 -3.45 8.48
N TYR A 154 -1.42 -3.85 9.65
CA TYR A 154 -2.02 -3.45 10.93
C TYR A 154 -2.00 -1.93 11.10
N ALA A 155 -0.88 -1.28 10.80
CA ALA A 155 -0.74 0.16 10.91
C ALA A 155 -1.70 0.91 9.98
N ILE A 156 -1.87 0.43 8.73
CA ILE A 156 -2.81 1.02 7.78
C ILE A 156 -4.26 0.83 8.27
N CYS A 157 -4.63 -0.37 8.69
CA CYS A 157 -5.97 -0.67 9.20
C CYS A 157 -6.31 0.15 10.46
N GLY A 158 -5.36 0.30 11.37
CA GLY A 158 -5.53 1.09 12.59
C GLY A 158 -5.46 2.59 12.37
N GLY A 159 -4.73 3.04 11.35
CA GLY A 159 -4.58 4.47 11.01
C GLY A 159 -5.61 5.02 10.05
N SER A 160 -6.52 4.21 9.54
CA SER A 160 -7.50 4.59 8.52
C SER A 160 -8.71 5.33 9.09
N GLY A 161 -8.52 6.34 9.92
CA GLY A 161 -9.60 7.24 10.38
C GLY A 161 -10.71 6.58 11.20
N PHE A 162 -10.77 5.27 11.25
CA PHE A 162 -11.78 4.53 11.99
C PHE A 162 -11.59 4.67 13.51
N LEU A 163 -10.36 4.91 13.95
CA LEU A 163 -10.01 5.10 15.36
C LEU A 163 -9.90 6.59 15.73
N ASP A 164 -9.78 7.49 14.77
CA ASP A 164 -9.77 8.94 15.01
C ASP A 164 -11.18 9.55 15.08
N SER A 165 -12.21 8.77 14.86
CA SER A 165 -13.59 9.21 15.00
C SER A 165 -14.04 9.25 16.47
N GLY A 166 -13.18 9.69 17.38
CA GLY A 166 -13.59 10.13 18.71
C GLY A 166 -14.18 9.05 19.61
N ILE A 167 -13.87 7.81 19.39
CA ILE A 167 -14.10 6.77 20.40
C ILE A 167 -12.87 6.75 21.32
N SER A 168 -12.84 7.74 22.12
CA SER A 168 -11.98 7.69 23.32
C SER A 168 -12.69 6.86 24.38
#